data_2ceb82eb08ff3859db3faa3d3856216f
#
_entry.id   2ceb82eb08ff3859db3faa3d3856216f
#
_cell.length_a   1.000
_cell.length_b   1.000
_cell.length_c   1.000
_cell.angle_alpha   90.00
_cell.angle_beta   90.00
_cell.angle_gamma   90.00
#
_symmetry.space_group_name_H-M   'P 1'
#
loop_
_entity.id
_entity.type
_entity.pdbx_description
1 polymer ?
#
loop_
_entity_poly.entity_id
_entity_poly.type
_entity_poly.pdbx_seq_one_letter_code
_entity_poly.pdbx_strand_id
1 'polypeptide(L)'
;SRMDRDSMRLFARTHGDEVRAAAIASTGQEVLELLHGGLRPQVLVLDALLTRPSVTQVLQEISTMKPDPEPAVLVLVPVPEETAARRALGLFAQYRIMLRPYGMKNLFDEIYRMGTTDDEHRLYHLRRCCEDVLDDFGAQPTLNGYRYAERMLLYALYADRPQKIGDLQQYVASEENIEIGTVISALNRMSAGMSKRGAAPYRGLCLRCGRPENGVLSNGQLFEGLLKELRRRLEPTI
;
A
#
# COMPACT_ATOMS: atom_id res chain seq x y z
N SER A 1 -17.96 -11.99 8.77
CA SER A 1 -19.04 -11.20 9.42
C SER A 1 -19.60 -10.15 8.46
N ARG A 2 -20.85 -9.66 8.65
CA ARG A 2 -21.44 -8.59 7.81
C ARG A 2 -20.62 -7.29 7.95
N MET A 3 -20.21 -6.99 9.17
CA MET A 3 -19.40 -5.80 9.47
C MET A 3 -18.03 -5.82 8.76
N ASP A 4 -17.37 -6.97 8.70
CA ASP A 4 -16.10 -7.11 7.97
C ASP A 4 -16.28 -6.85 6.48
N ARG A 5 -17.37 -7.37 5.89
CA ARG A 5 -17.66 -7.16 4.46
C ARG A 5 -17.92 -5.70 4.12
N ASP A 6 -18.65 -4.99 4.97
CA ASP A 6 -18.94 -3.57 4.76
C ASP A 6 -17.67 -2.72 4.93
N SER A 7 -16.82 -3.07 5.89
CA SER A 7 -15.51 -2.44 6.07
C SER A 7 -14.58 -2.70 4.89
N MET A 8 -14.54 -3.93 4.38
CA MET A 8 -13.76 -4.29 3.17
C MET A 8 -14.26 -3.53 1.94
N ARG A 9 -15.60 -3.41 1.75
CA ARG A 9 -16.17 -2.64 0.64
C ARG A 9 -15.79 -1.18 0.70
N LEU A 10 -15.87 -0.59 1.90
CA LEU A 10 -15.52 0.82 2.09
C LEU A 10 -14.03 1.04 1.81
N PHE A 11 -13.16 0.20 2.36
CA PHE A 11 -11.71 0.31 2.15
C PHE A 11 -11.33 0.12 0.67
N ALA A 12 -11.90 -0.88 -0.02
CA ALA A 12 -11.66 -1.10 -1.44
C ALA A 12 -12.11 0.09 -2.32
N ARG A 13 -13.15 0.84 -1.90
CA ARG A 13 -13.59 2.05 -2.62
C ARG A 13 -12.61 3.22 -2.46
N THR A 14 -11.97 3.34 -1.32
CA THR A 14 -11.02 4.42 -1.03
C THR A 14 -9.60 4.13 -1.53
N HIS A 15 -9.28 2.86 -1.80
CA HIS A 15 -7.96 2.37 -2.27
C HIS A 15 -8.09 1.58 -3.58
N GLY A 16 -9.07 1.91 -4.39
CA GLY A 16 -9.47 1.16 -5.60
C GLY A 16 -8.43 1.13 -6.72
N ASP A 17 -7.43 2.02 -6.67
CA ASP A 17 -6.32 2.04 -7.62
C ASP A 17 -5.35 0.88 -7.38
N GLU A 18 -5.36 0.29 -6.18
CA GLU A 18 -4.42 -0.75 -5.75
C GLU A 18 -5.08 -2.13 -5.71
N VAL A 19 -6.26 -2.22 -5.10
CA VAL A 19 -7.01 -3.47 -4.94
C VAL A 19 -8.48 -3.27 -5.31
N ARG A 20 -8.92 -3.97 -6.36
CA ARG A 20 -10.30 -3.94 -6.79
C ARG A 20 -11.05 -5.19 -6.31
N ALA A 21 -12.10 -5.00 -5.51
CA ALA A 21 -13.00 -6.09 -5.15
C ALA A 21 -13.86 -6.48 -6.37
N ALA A 22 -13.55 -7.61 -6.99
CA ALA A 22 -14.28 -8.13 -8.15
C ALA A 22 -15.67 -8.65 -7.75
N ALA A 23 -15.77 -9.33 -6.60
CA ALA A 23 -17.03 -9.79 -6.01
C ALA A 23 -16.90 -9.97 -4.50
N ILE A 24 -18.03 -10.01 -3.80
CA ILE A 24 -18.11 -10.33 -2.36
C ILE A 24 -19.22 -11.34 -2.14
N ALA A 25 -18.86 -12.52 -1.70
CA ALA A 25 -19.76 -13.63 -1.38
C ALA A 25 -20.06 -13.71 0.13
N SER A 26 -21.21 -14.26 0.48
CA SER A 26 -21.63 -14.49 1.87
C SER A 26 -21.42 -15.93 2.31
N THR A 27 -21.36 -16.85 1.38
CA THR A 27 -21.25 -18.31 1.60
C THR A 27 -20.19 -18.90 0.68
N GLY A 28 -19.68 -20.08 1.04
CA GLY A 28 -18.79 -20.83 0.17
C GLY A 28 -19.44 -21.28 -1.13
N GLN A 29 -20.75 -21.51 -1.11
CA GLN A 29 -21.53 -21.85 -2.31
C GLN A 29 -21.53 -20.69 -3.32
N GLU A 30 -21.78 -19.47 -2.88
CA GLU A 30 -21.70 -18.27 -3.74
C GLU A 30 -20.30 -18.09 -4.33
N VAL A 31 -19.22 -18.41 -3.54
CA VAL A 31 -17.85 -18.35 -4.06
C VAL A 31 -17.68 -19.33 -5.23
N LEU A 32 -18.12 -20.57 -5.06
CA LEU A 32 -18.01 -21.59 -6.10
C LEU A 32 -18.84 -21.23 -7.34
N GLU A 33 -20.04 -20.71 -7.18
CA GLU A 33 -20.90 -20.24 -8.28
C GLU A 33 -20.24 -19.12 -9.08
N LEU A 34 -19.62 -18.16 -8.40
CA LEU A 34 -18.88 -17.06 -9.05
C LEU A 34 -17.69 -17.60 -9.87
N LEU A 35 -16.94 -18.55 -9.32
CA LEU A 35 -15.79 -19.17 -10.00
C LEU A 35 -16.24 -20.02 -11.18
N HIS A 36 -17.31 -20.83 -11.05
CA HIS A 36 -17.92 -21.58 -12.16
C HIS A 36 -18.50 -20.64 -13.23
N GLY A 37 -19.03 -19.49 -12.83
CA GLY A 37 -19.51 -18.44 -13.72
C GLY A 37 -18.43 -17.68 -14.47
N GLY A 38 -17.16 -18.09 -14.32
CA GLY A 38 -16.04 -17.49 -15.06
C GLY A 38 -15.30 -16.35 -14.36
N LEU A 39 -15.63 -16.05 -13.10
CA LEU A 39 -14.84 -15.09 -12.33
C LEU A 39 -13.42 -15.65 -12.10
N ARG A 40 -12.41 -14.83 -12.40
CA ARG A 40 -10.98 -15.21 -12.24
C ARG A 40 -10.28 -14.14 -11.39
N PRO A 41 -10.40 -14.22 -10.03
CA PRO A 41 -9.71 -13.31 -9.15
C PRO A 41 -8.22 -13.67 -9.06
N GLN A 42 -7.35 -12.66 -8.92
CA GLN A 42 -5.93 -12.89 -8.62
C GLN A 42 -5.76 -13.40 -7.18
N VAL A 43 -6.56 -12.87 -6.26
CA VAL A 43 -6.55 -13.27 -4.84
C VAL A 43 -7.97 -13.60 -4.37
N LEU A 44 -8.12 -14.73 -3.71
CA LEU A 44 -9.35 -15.16 -3.07
C LEU A 44 -9.20 -15.09 -1.56
N VAL A 45 -10.01 -14.26 -0.91
CA VAL A 45 -10.01 -14.13 0.56
C VAL A 45 -11.15 -14.93 1.15
N LEU A 46 -10.85 -15.93 1.97
CA LEU A 46 -11.80 -16.83 2.61
C LEU A 46 -11.80 -16.66 4.15
N ASP A 47 -12.97 -16.73 4.76
CA ASP A 47 -13.10 -16.79 6.21
C ASP A 47 -13.05 -18.27 6.66
N ALA A 48 -12.17 -18.60 7.62
CA ALA A 48 -12.08 -19.97 8.16
C ALA A 48 -13.39 -20.46 8.78
N LEU A 49 -14.28 -19.55 9.18
CA LEU A 49 -15.60 -19.86 9.74
C LEU A 49 -16.67 -20.19 8.68
N LEU A 50 -16.31 -20.28 7.39
CA LEU A 50 -17.23 -20.77 6.35
C LEU A 50 -17.71 -22.19 6.67
N THR A 51 -19.01 -22.44 6.60
CA THR A 51 -19.63 -23.68 7.06
C THR A 51 -20.31 -24.51 5.97
N ARG A 52 -20.71 -23.92 4.86
CA ARG A 52 -21.50 -24.61 3.81
C ARG A 52 -21.21 -24.02 2.42
N PRO A 53 -20.30 -24.62 1.66
CA PRO A 53 -19.25 -25.57 2.05
C PRO A 53 -18.19 -24.94 2.96
N SER A 54 -17.42 -25.76 3.67
CA SER A 54 -16.29 -25.33 4.48
C SER A 54 -15.14 -24.82 3.61
N VAL A 55 -14.19 -24.08 4.21
CA VAL A 55 -13.00 -23.58 3.47
C VAL A 55 -12.26 -24.72 2.78
N THR A 56 -12.06 -25.85 3.46
CA THR A 56 -11.37 -27.01 2.88
C THR A 56 -12.12 -27.61 1.68
N GLN A 57 -13.45 -27.65 1.73
CA GLN A 57 -14.26 -28.10 0.59
C GLN A 57 -14.21 -27.11 -0.58
N VAL A 58 -14.23 -25.80 -0.30
CA VAL A 58 -14.05 -24.77 -1.34
C VAL A 58 -12.68 -24.92 -2.00
N LEU A 59 -11.62 -25.11 -1.22
CA LEU A 59 -10.25 -25.28 -1.77
C LEU A 59 -10.11 -26.58 -2.58
N GLN A 60 -10.73 -27.64 -2.13
CA GLN A 60 -10.74 -28.92 -2.86
C GLN A 60 -11.44 -28.80 -4.22
N GLU A 61 -12.56 -28.06 -4.25
CA GLU A 61 -13.28 -27.80 -5.50
C GLU A 61 -12.45 -26.93 -6.45
N ILE A 62 -11.79 -25.87 -5.95
CA ILE A 62 -10.88 -25.05 -6.75
C ILE A 62 -9.74 -25.88 -7.34
N SER A 63 -9.13 -26.77 -6.53
CA SER A 63 -8.06 -27.66 -7.01
C SER A 63 -8.55 -28.63 -8.09
N THR A 64 -9.83 -29.04 -8.03
CA THR A 64 -10.46 -29.89 -9.05
C THR A 64 -10.77 -29.11 -10.32
N MET A 65 -11.27 -27.89 -10.20
CA MET A 65 -11.57 -27.00 -11.31
C MET A 65 -10.32 -26.56 -12.09
N LYS A 66 -9.18 -26.44 -11.42
CA LYS A 66 -7.91 -25.93 -11.98
C LYS A 66 -8.10 -24.65 -12.80
N PRO A 67 -8.63 -23.58 -12.19
CA PRO A 67 -8.82 -22.34 -12.90
C PRO A 67 -7.47 -21.80 -13.42
N ASP A 68 -7.47 -21.22 -14.60
CA ASP A 68 -6.29 -20.57 -15.19
C ASP A 68 -6.57 -19.07 -15.37
N PRO A 69 -5.82 -18.18 -14.71
CA PRO A 69 -4.83 -18.45 -13.65
C PRO A 69 -5.46 -18.96 -12.34
N GLU A 70 -4.71 -19.77 -11.60
CA GLU A 70 -5.10 -20.23 -10.26
C GLU A 70 -5.00 -19.08 -9.26
N PRO A 71 -6.06 -18.77 -8.48
CA PRO A 71 -6.02 -17.67 -7.53
C PRO A 71 -5.11 -17.99 -6.34
N ALA A 72 -4.34 -17.00 -5.88
CA ALA A 72 -3.71 -17.06 -4.58
C ALA A 72 -4.79 -16.99 -3.47
N VAL A 73 -4.68 -17.82 -2.43
CA VAL A 73 -5.73 -17.91 -1.39
C VAL A 73 -5.24 -17.37 -0.05
N LEU A 74 -5.96 -16.38 0.50
CA LEU A 74 -5.76 -15.84 1.84
C LEU A 74 -6.90 -16.31 2.76
N VAL A 75 -6.56 -17.05 3.83
CA VAL A 75 -7.56 -17.53 4.80
C VAL A 75 -7.46 -16.71 6.09
N LEU A 76 -8.57 -16.09 6.48
CA LEU A 76 -8.71 -15.30 7.71
C LEU A 76 -9.12 -16.22 8.85
N VAL A 77 -8.25 -16.38 9.85
CA VAL A 77 -8.40 -17.39 10.90
C VAL A 77 -8.45 -16.72 12.28
N PRO A 78 -9.41 -17.05 13.15
CA PRO A 78 -9.35 -16.69 14.57
C PRO A 78 -8.14 -17.34 15.26
N VAL A 79 -7.45 -16.58 16.14
CA VAL A 79 -6.25 -17.11 16.86
C VAL A 79 -6.47 -18.47 17.51
N PRO A 80 -7.59 -18.78 18.19
CA PRO A 80 -7.81 -20.08 18.81
C PRO A 80 -7.83 -21.26 17.81
N GLU A 81 -8.09 -20.98 16.53
CA GLU A 81 -8.24 -21.98 15.47
C GLU A 81 -7.00 -22.14 14.58
N GLU A 82 -5.94 -21.36 14.83
CA GLU A 82 -4.74 -21.35 13.98
C GLU A 82 -4.15 -22.74 13.74
N THR A 83 -3.93 -23.50 14.80
CA THR A 83 -3.31 -24.83 14.70
C THR A 83 -4.17 -25.81 13.89
N ALA A 84 -5.48 -25.78 14.11
CA ALA A 84 -6.42 -26.62 13.37
C ALA A 84 -6.48 -26.22 11.90
N ALA A 85 -6.54 -24.91 11.63
CA ALA A 85 -6.54 -24.37 10.27
C ALA A 85 -5.26 -24.72 9.52
N ARG A 86 -4.08 -24.55 10.11
CA ARG A 86 -2.80 -24.92 9.48
C ARG A 86 -2.74 -26.39 9.12
N ARG A 87 -3.23 -27.28 9.98
CA ARG A 87 -3.29 -28.72 9.71
C ARG A 87 -4.25 -29.05 8.59
N ALA A 88 -5.45 -28.46 8.60
CA ALA A 88 -6.47 -28.70 7.58
C ALA A 88 -6.08 -28.15 6.20
N LEU A 89 -5.41 -27.00 6.16
CA LEU A 89 -5.01 -26.32 4.93
C LEU A 89 -3.67 -26.79 4.38
N GLY A 90 -2.84 -27.47 5.19
CA GLY A 90 -1.52 -27.96 4.80
C GLY A 90 -1.48 -28.94 3.64
N LEU A 91 -2.65 -29.41 3.19
CA LEU A 91 -2.82 -30.27 2.01
C LEU A 91 -2.91 -29.49 0.68
N PHE A 92 -3.01 -28.16 0.74
CA PHE A 92 -3.16 -27.28 -0.42
C PHE A 92 -1.90 -26.46 -0.66
N ALA A 93 -1.47 -26.34 -1.92
CA ALA A 93 -0.14 -25.80 -2.27
C ALA A 93 0.00 -24.27 -2.15
N GLN A 94 -1.07 -23.49 -2.33
CA GLN A 94 -0.98 -22.03 -2.44
C GLN A 94 -1.99 -21.32 -1.54
N TYR A 95 -1.76 -21.35 -0.24
CA TYR A 95 -2.55 -20.54 0.69
C TYR A 95 -1.67 -19.80 1.69
N ARG A 96 -2.20 -18.68 2.21
CA ARG A 96 -1.65 -17.96 3.36
C ARG A 96 -2.71 -17.82 4.43
N ILE A 97 -2.27 -17.71 5.67
CA ILE A 97 -3.14 -17.48 6.82
C ILE A 97 -2.87 -16.09 7.38
N MET A 98 -3.94 -15.34 7.63
CA MET A 98 -3.91 -14.11 8.41
C MET A 98 -4.75 -14.28 9.66
N LEU A 99 -4.14 -14.03 10.83
CA LEU A 99 -4.81 -14.19 12.11
C LEU A 99 -5.66 -12.96 12.46
N ARG A 100 -6.82 -13.18 13.07
CA ARG A 100 -7.65 -12.13 13.64
C ARG A 100 -7.22 -11.84 15.09
N PRO A 101 -7.27 -10.55 15.57
CA PRO A 101 -7.68 -9.37 14.83
C PRO A 101 -6.60 -8.85 13.87
N TYR A 102 -7.00 -8.30 12.74
CA TYR A 102 -6.13 -7.64 11.77
C TYR A 102 -6.63 -6.22 11.46
N GLY A 103 -5.72 -5.31 11.13
CA GLY A 103 -6.08 -4.00 10.59
C GLY A 103 -6.44 -4.09 9.10
N MET A 104 -7.38 -3.25 8.62
CA MET A 104 -7.74 -3.23 7.19
C MET A 104 -6.51 -2.94 6.31
N LYS A 105 -5.63 -2.00 6.70
CA LYS A 105 -4.39 -1.73 5.98
C LYS A 105 -3.57 -3.02 5.78
N ASN A 106 -3.28 -3.75 6.86
CA ASN A 106 -2.49 -4.99 6.80
C ASN A 106 -3.14 -6.06 5.91
N LEU A 107 -4.47 -6.16 5.95
CA LEU A 107 -5.20 -7.10 5.09
C LEU A 107 -5.03 -6.75 3.61
N PHE A 108 -5.18 -5.48 3.25
CA PHE A 108 -5.06 -5.03 1.87
C PHE A 108 -3.62 -5.06 1.36
N ASP A 109 -2.63 -4.73 2.21
CA ASP A 109 -1.21 -4.89 1.91
C ASP A 109 -0.88 -6.36 1.58
N GLU A 110 -1.43 -7.33 2.35
CA GLU A 110 -1.23 -8.76 2.09
C GLU A 110 -1.94 -9.21 0.80
N ILE A 111 -3.17 -8.74 0.56
CA ILE A 111 -3.90 -9.04 -0.70
C ILE A 111 -3.10 -8.52 -1.90
N TYR A 112 -2.62 -7.28 -1.83
CA TYR A 112 -1.82 -6.69 -2.89
C TYR A 112 -0.55 -7.51 -3.15
N ARG A 113 0.18 -7.86 -2.08
CA ARG A 113 1.39 -8.67 -2.15
C ARG A 113 1.16 -10.06 -2.78
N MET A 114 0.01 -10.67 -2.54
CA MET A 114 -0.34 -11.97 -3.11
C MET A 114 -0.76 -11.89 -4.59
N GLY A 115 -1.30 -10.75 -5.01
CA GLY A 115 -1.81 -10.54 -6.37
C GLY A 115 -0.81 -9.89 -7.33
N THR A 116 0.40 -9.54 -6.87
CA THR A 116 1.39 -8.81 -7.66
C THR A 116 2.72 -9.56 -7.74
N THR A 117 3.56 -9.18 -8.71
CA THR A 117 4.94 -9.66 -8.80
C THR A 117 5.80 -9.05 -7.68
N ASP A 118 6.95 -9.66 -7.38
CA ASP A 118 7.88 -9.15 -6.36
C ASP A 118 8.33 -7.71 -6.65
N ASP A 119 8.51 -7.35 -7.93
CA ASP A 119 8.90 -5.99 -8.32
C ASP A 119 7.77 -4.98 -8.12
N GLU A 120 6.53 -5.31 -8.50
CA GLU A 120 5.35 -4.48 -8.27
C GLU A 120 5.10 -4.30 -6.77
N HIS A 121 5.24 -5.38 -6.00
CA HIS A 121 5.12 -5.34 -4.55
C HIS A 121 6.19 -4.45 -3.91
N ARG A 122 7.45 -4.54 -4.39
CA ARG A 122 8.53 -3.68 -3.92
C ARG A 122 8.25 -2.21 -4.22
N LEU A 123 7.78 -1.89 -5.42
CA LEU A 123 7.40 -0.52 -5.82
C LEU A 123 6.26 0.01 -4.95
N TYR A 124 5.24 -0.82 -4.69
CA TYR A 124 4.13 -0.47 -3.81
C TYR A 124 4.61 -0.12 -2.39
N HIS A 125 5.47 -0.96 -1.80
CA HIS A 125 6.03 -0.68 -0.47
C HIS A 125 6.84 0.60 -0.42
N LEU A 126 7.65 0.86 -1.43
CA LEU A 126 8.43 2.09 -1.52
C LEU A 126 7.51 3.32 -1.60
N ARG A 127 6.44 3.23 -2.40
CA ARG A 127 5.43 4.30 -2.50
C ARG A 127 4.76 4.55 -1.15
N ARG A 128 4.31 3.51 -0.47
CA ARG A 128 3.70 3.63 0.87
C ARG A 128 4.64 4.26 1.89
N CYS A 129 5.91 3.88 1.90
CA CYS A 129 6.90 4.51 2.76
C CYS A 129 7.08 6.00 2.43
N CYS A 130 7.03 6.39 1.15
CA CYS A 130 7.08 7.80 0.75
C CYS A 130 5.86 8.58 1.27
N GLU A 131 4.65 8.03 1.12
CA GLU A 131 3.41 8.61 1.61
C GLU A 131 3.45 8.78 3.14
N ASP A 132 3.80 7.73 3.87
CA ASP A 132 3.91 7.77 5.34
C ASP A 132 4.91 8.85 5.82
N VAL A 133 6.04 9.02 5.12
CA VAL A 133 7.00 10.09 5.45
C VAL A 133 6.42 11.48 5.14
N LEU A 134 5.77 11.66 4.00
CA LEU A 134 5.15 12.94 3.63
C LEU A 134 4.05 13.33 4.62
N ASP A 135 3.21 12.38 5.01
CA ASP A 135 2.11 12.58 5.96
C ASP A 135 2.64 12.96 7.35
N ASP A 136 3.65 12.24 7.86
CA ASP A 136 4.29 12.53 9.15
C ASP A 136 4.94 13.91 9.19
N PHE A 137 5.47 14.37 8.07
CA PHE A 137 5.99 15.74 7.92
C PHE A 137 4.88 16.78 7.73
N GLY A 138 3.64 16.35 7.66
CA GLY A 138 2.47 17.21 7.54
C GLY A 138 2.20 17.70 6.12
N ALA A 139 2.63 17.00 5.08
CA ALA A 139 2.20 17.27 3.72
C ALA A 139 0.70 16.95 3.54
N GLN A 140 0.04 17.61 2.57
CA GLN A 140 -1.37 17.33 2.27
C GLN A 140 -1.49 16.52 0.98
N PRO A 141 -2.09 15.31 1.00
CA PRO A 141 -2.24 14.45 -0.17
C PRO A 141 -3.00 15.10 -1.34
N THR A 142 -3.89 16.06 -1.05
CA THR A 142 -4.69 16.77 -2.06
C THR A 142 -3.90 17.78 -2.89
N LEU A 143 -2.67 18.10 -2.51
CA LEU A 143 -1.84 19.09 -3.20
C LEU A 143 -0.96 18.44 -4.28
N ASN A 144 -0.85 19.07 -5.45
CA ASN A 144 0.07 18.61 -6.50
C ASN A 144 1.53 18.49 -6.01
N GLY A 145 1.95 19.35 -5.08
CA GLY A 145 3.29 19.27 -4.47
C GLY A 145 3.56 17.97 -3.74
N TYR A 146 2.55 17.34 -3.13
CA TYR A 146 2.64 16.03 -2.51
C TYR A 146 2.97 14.96 -3.55
N ARG A 147 2.17 14.87 -4.62
CA ARG A 147 2.37 13.92 -5.72
C ARG A 147 3.73 14.10 -6.39
N TYR A 148 4.17 15.34 -6.58
CA TYR A 148 5.48 15.62 -7.18
C TYR A 148 6.63 15.20 -6.24
N ALA A 149 6.51 15.49 -4.93
CA ALA A 149 7.50 15.07 -3.94
C ALA A 149 7.60 13.54 -3.85
N GLU A 150 6.48 12.83 -3.85
CA GLU A 150 6.44 11.36 -3.88
C GLU A 150 7.21 10.81 -5.10
N ARG A 151 6.92 11.31 -6.31
CA ARG A 151 7.62 10.88 -7.53
C ARG A 151 9.11 11.16 -7.49
N MET A 152 9.50 12.33 -6.98
CA MET A 152 10.92 12.67 -6.82
C MET A 152 11.61 11.73 -5.83
N LEU A 153 10.95 11.38 -4.70
CA LEU A 153 11.49 10.46 -3.70
C LEU A 153 11.66 9.05 -4.28
N LEU A 154 10.64 8.54 -4.97
CA LEU A 154 10.72 7.24 -5.65
C LEU A 154 11.86 7.22 -6.67
N TYR A 155 11.95 8.22 -7.55
CA TYR A 155 13.01 8.29 -8.54
C TYR A 155 14.41 8.32 -7.88
N ALA A 156 14.58 9.09 -6.79
CA ALA A 156 15.85 9.18 -6.07
C ALA A 156 16.25 7.90 -5.34
N LEU A 157 15.28 7.01 -5.01
CA LEU A 157 15.56 5.68 -4.45
C LEU A 157 16.03 4.68 -5.51
N TYR A 158 15.54 4.81 -6.75
CA TYR A 158 15.94 3.93 -7.86
C TYR A 158 17.19 4.42 -8.60
N ALA A 159 17.58 5.68 -8.43
CA ALA A 159 18.73 6.23 -9.10
C ALA A 159 20.05 5.70 -8.52
N ASP A 160 20.94 5.20 -9.38
CA ASP A 160 22.26 4.68 -9.00
C ASP A 160 23.22 5.76 -8.44
N ARG A 161 22.86 7.02 -8.59
CA ARG A 161 23.68 8.16 -8.18
C ARG A 161 22.84 9.21 -7.45
N PRO A 162 23.44 9.98 -6.53
CA PRO A 162 22.79 11.12 -5.91
C PRO A 162 22.29 12.11 -6.96
N GLN A 163 21.01 12.45 -6.93
CA GLN A 163 20.39 13.36 -7.88
C GLN A 163 20.33 14.78 -7.28
N LYS A 164 20.58 15.79 -8.11
CA LYS A 164 20.35 17.19 -7.71
C LYS A 164 18.87 17.50 -7.75
N ILE A 165 18.42 18.38 -6.86
CA ILE A 165 16.99 18.76 -6.77
C ILE A 165 16.44 19.29 -8.12
N GLY A 166 17.25 20.02 -8.89
CA GLY A 166 16.84 20.51 -10.20
C GLY A 166 16.58 19.39 -11.20
N ASP A 167 17.39 18.33 -11.20
CA ASP A 167 17.23 17.18 -12.10
C ASP A 167 15.95 16.41 -11.76
N LEU A 168 15.62 16.27 -10.47
CA LEU A 168 14.40 15.63 -9.99
C LEU A 168 13.15 16.45 -10.37
N GLN A 169 13.23 17.77 -10.24
CA GLN A 169 12.15 18.67 -10.64
C GLN A 169 11.92 18.61 -12.15
N GLN A 170 13.00 18.58 -12.93
CA GLN A 170 12.92 18.44 -14.38
C GLN A 170 12.35 17.09 -14.81
N TYR A 171 12.73 16.00 -14.12
CA TYR A 171 12.15 14.67 -14.34
C TYR A 171 10.63 14.69 -14.17
N VAL A 172 10.12 15.22 -13.04
CA VAL A 172 8.68 15.30 -12.80
C VAL A 172 8.00 16.20 -13.82
N ALA A 173 8.61 17.33 -14.19
CA ALA A 173 8.07 18.25 -15.20
C ALA A 173 7.90 17.56 -16.55
N SER A 174 8.87 16.74 -16.95
CA SER A 174 8.83 15.95 -18.19
C SER A 174 7.77 14.87 -18.16
N GLU A 175 7.66 14.11 -17.06
CA GLU A 175 6.67 13.04 -16.90
C GLU A 175 5.22 13.58 -16.91
N GLU A 176 5.00 14.74 -16.29
CA GLU A 176 3.67 15.37 -16.21
C GLU A 176 3.36 16.27 -17.43
N ASN A 177 4.32 16.45 -18.33
CA ASN A 177 4.23 17.34 -19.48
C ASN A 177 3.84 18.79 -19.07
N ILE A 178 4.53 19.32 -18.06
CA ILE A 178 4.33 20.65 -17.50
C ILE A 178 5.65 21.42 -17.41
N GLU A 179 5.58 22.72 -17.20
CA GLU A 179 6.77 23.55 -16.97
C GLU A 179 7.38 23.28 -15.59
N ILE A 180 8.70 23.24 -15.50
CA ILE A 180 9.45 23.07 -14.25
C ILE A 180 9.06 24.10 -13.17
N GLY A 181 8.73 25.34 -13.58
CA GLY A 181 8.24 26.39 -12.70
C GLY A 181 6.97 26.01 -11.95
N THR A 182 6.09 25.23 -12.58
CA THR A 182 4.86 24.68 -11.96
C THR A 182 5.20 23.70 -10.85
N VAL A 183 6.16 22.80 -11.08
CA VAL A 183 6.64 21.85 -10.07
C VAL A 183 7.25 22.58 -8.89
N ILE A 184 8.17 23.53 -9.14
CA ILE A 184 8.82 24.34 -8.09
C ILE A 184 7.77 25.07 -7.25
N SER A 185 6.80 25.73 -7.90
CA SER A 185 5.74 26.47 -7.22
C SER A 185 4.83 25.58 -6.37
N ALA A 186 4.53 24.37 -6.85
CA ALA A 186 3.73 23.40 -6.10
C ALA A 186 4.47 22.87 -4.85
N LEU A 187 5.76 22.57 -4.97
CA LEU A 187 6.61 22.18 -3.85
C LEU A 187 6.76 23.29 -2.80
N ASN A 188 6.94 24.54 -3.24
CA ASN A 188 7.00 25.71 -2.34
C ASN A 188 5.70 25.86 -1.54
N ARG A 189 4.54 25.72 -2.20
CA ARG A 189 3.23 25.76 -1.52
C ARG A 189 3.07 24.62 -0.51
N MET A 190 3.53 23.42 -0.85
CA MET A 190 3.53 22.29 0.06
C MET A 190 4.39 22.58 1.28
N SER A 191 5.65 23.02 1.11
CA SER A 191 6.56 23.38 2.21
C SER A 191 5.97 24.45 3.12
N ALA A 192 5.37 25.51 2.55
CA ALA A 192 4.68 26.55 3.32
C ALA A 192 3.47 26.01 4.10
N GLY A 193 2.74 25.06 3.52
CA GLY A 193 1.65 24.36 4.21
C GLY A 193 2.13 23.50 5.37
N MET A 194 3.23 22.77 5.19
CA MET A 194 3.87 21.96 6.25
C MET A 194 4.36 22.82 7.40
N SER A 195 5.00 23.96 7.10
CA SER A 195 5.42 24.97 8.08
C SER A 195 4.24 25.44 8.95
N LYS A 196 3.09 25.76 8.34
CA LYS A 196 1.89 26.20 9.06
C LYS A 196 1.30 25.12 9.97
N ARG A 197 1.33 23.86 9.53
CA ARG A 197 0.84 22.73 10.34
C ARG A 197 1.78 22.36 11.48
N GLY A 198 3.07 22.61 11.33
CA GLY A 198 4.06 22.45 12.39
C GLY A 198 4.18 21.02 12.91
N ALA A 199 4.13 20.02 12.03
CA ALA A 199 4.37 18.63 12.42
C ALA A 199 5.74 18.47 13.06
N ALA A 200 5.87 17.61 14.10
CA ALA A 200 7.11 17.48 14.88
C ALA A 200 8.33 17.11 14.00
N PRO A 201 8.25 16.18 13.02
CA PRO A 201 9.36 15.89 12.13
C PRO A 201 9.79 17.09 11.28
N TYR A 202 8.83 17.88 10.78
CA TYR A 202 9.13 19.10 10.00
C TYR A 202 9.83 20.15 10.85
N ARG A 203 9.34 20.44 12.07
CA ARG A 203 9.99 21.38 13.01
C ARG A 203 11.42 20.95 13.34
N GLY A 204 11.62 19.67 13.63
CA GLY A 204 12.95 19.12 13.87
C GLY A 204 13.87 19.26 12.66
N LEU A 205 13.36 19.16 11.44
CA LEU A 205 14.14 19.42 10.23
C LEU A 205 14.49 20.90 10.09
N CYS A 206 13.56 21.83 10.36
CA CYS A 206 13.83 23.26 10.36
C CYS A 206 15.00 23.62 11.29
N LEU A 207 14.98 23.12 12.54
CA LEU A 207 16.05 23.35 13.50
C LEU A 207 17.41 22.81 13.01
N ARG A 208 17.44 21.61 12.43
CA ARG A 208 18.68 21.05 11.84
C ARG A 208 19.21 21.87 10.67
N CYS A 209 18.33 22.56 9.95
CA CYS A 209 18.71 23.45 8.85
C CYS A 209 19.01 24.90 9.31
N GLY A 210 19.11 25.16 10.62
CA GLY A 210 19.34 26.50 11.17
C GLY A 210 18.18 27.46 10.96
N ARG A 211 16.94 26.96 10.84
CA ARG A 211 15.72 27.75 10.67
C ARG A 211 14.88 27.73 11.96
N PRO A 212 14.03 28.72 12.19
CA PRO A 212 13.00 28.64 13.23
C PRO A 212 12.10 27.42 13.03
N GLU A 213 11.50 26.88 14.07
CA GLU A 213 10.63 25.69 14.03
C GLU A 213 9.46 25.82 13.01
N ASN A 214 8.96 27.03 12.81
CA ASN A 214 7.91 27.37 11.85
C ASN A 214 8.46 28.00 10.55
N GLY A 215 9.76 27.84 10.29
CA GLY A 215 10.42 28.35 9.08
C GLY A 215 9.94 27.59 7.84
N VAL A 216 10.02 28.25 6.67
CA VAL A 216 9.80 27.59 5.38
C VAL A 216 11.14 27.08 4.85
N LEU A 217 11.22 25.78 4.60
CA LEU A 217 12.40 25.15 4.02
C LEU A 217 12.44 25.36 2.51
N SER A 218 13.63 25.51 1.95
CA SER A 218 13.80 25.42 0.50
C SER A 218 13.47 24.01 0.00
N ASN A 219 13.13 23.87 -1.28
CA ASN A 219 12.83 22.57 -1.86
C ASN A 219 13.98 21.56 -1.68
N GLY A 220 15.25 22.00 -1.79
CA GLY A 220 16.41 21.16 -1.54
C GLY A 220 16.50 20.68 -0.09
N GLN A 221 16.41 21.61 0.88
CA GLN A 221 16.45 21.26 2.30
C GLN A 221 15.32 20.31 2.72
N LEU A 222 14.11 20.58 2.22
CA LEU A 222 12.96 19.71 2.49
C LEU A 222 13.17 18.33 1.89
N PHE A 223 13.55 18.26 0.62
CA PHE A 223 13.75 17.00 -0.09
C PHE A 223 14.85 16.14 0.54
N GLU A 224 16.00 16.72 0.88
CA GLU A 224 17.07 16.00 1.56
C GLU A 224 16.62 15.44 2.92
N GLY A 225 15.84 16.20 3.67
CA GLY A 225 15.27 15.76 4.94
C GLY A 225 14.29 14.59 4.78
N LEU A 226 13.38 14.69 3.82
CA LEU A 226 12.42 13.63 3.49
C LEU A 226 13.14 12.35 3.01
N LEU A 227 14.11 12.48 2.10
CA LEU A 227 14.87 11.35 1.56
C LEU A 227 15.70 10.65 2.64
N LYS A 228 16.31 11.43 3.56
CA LYS A 228 17.06 10.86 4.70
C LYS A 228 16.15 10.05 5.61
N GLU A 229 14.98 10.58 5.95
CA GLU A 229 14.02 9.87 6.80
C GLU A 229 13.49 8.62 6.11
N LEU A 230 13.19 8.71 4.80
CA LEU A 230 12.75 7.58 4.00
C LEU A 230 13.79 6.45 3.98
N ARG A 231 15.06 6.77 3.73
CA ARG A 231 16.15 5.78 3.76
C ARG A 231 16.27 5.12 5.13
N ARG A 232 16.18 5.90 6.21
CA ARG A 232 16.20 5.37 7.58
C ARG A 232 15.09 4.34 7.85
N ARG A 233 13.89 4.55 7.28
CA ARG A 233 12.76 3.61 7.41
C ARG A 233 12.91 2.36 6.55
N LEU A 234 13.61 2.47 5.45
CA LEU A 234 13.87 1.35 4.54
C LEU A 234 15.08 0.51 4.95
N GLU A 235 15.95 1.03 5.84
CA GLU A 235 17.02 0.23 6.43
C GLU A 235 16.39 -0.88 7.30
N PRO A 236 16.76 -2.17 7.09
CA PRO A 236 16.26 -3.25 7.95
C PRO A 236 16.66 -2.97 9.39
N THR A 237 15.71 -2.99 10.30
CA THR A 237 15.97 -2.96 11.74
C THR A 237 16.74 -4.23 12.08
N ILE A 238 18.04 -4.08 12.36
CA ILE A 238 18.94 -5.15 12.82
C ILE A 238 18.53 -5.62 14.21
#